data_4bf7fe7aa55a2066c9eb2fcb681ac8b3
#
_entry.id   4bf7fe7aa55a2066c9eb2fcb681ac8b3
#
_cell.length_a   1.000
_cell.length_b   1.000
_cell.length_c   1.000
_cell.angle_alpha   90.00
_cell.angle_beta   90.00
_cell.angle_gamma   90.00
#
_symmetry.space_group_name_H-M   'P 1'
#
loop_
_entity.id
_entity.type
_entity.pdbx_description
1 polymer ?
#
loop_
_entity_poly.entity_id
_entity_poly.type
_entity_poly.pdbx_seq_one_letter_code
_entity_poly.pdbx_strand_id
1 'polypeptide(L)'
;MSMNQSNNQIIKKNLLIICRGAGDLATGIIHRLHRAGHRVIALETDYPAAIRRQVSFCEAVYDGSAAVEGVTARLVPALADAETYSGINDTPAAHIASEKWDSSAIEAVLEAGEVPLLIDPKGESIALLKPDIVIDAIIAKKNLGTTINMAPLVIGVGPGFTAGQD
;
A
#
# COMPACT_ATOMS: atom_id res chain seq x y z
N MET A 1 31.99 18.77 34.52
CA MET A 1 31.52 17.43 34.14
C MET A 1 30.14 17.59 33.58
N SER A 2 30.03 17.69 32.30
CA SER A 2 28.76 17.85 31.56
C SER A 2 28.26 16.48 31.17
N MET A 3 27.17 16.05 31.75
CA MET A 3 26.53 14.79 31.43
C MET A 3 25.80 14.88 30.09
N ASN A 4 26.20 14.00 29.22
CA ASN A 4 25.66 13.63 27.93
C ASN A 4 24.12 13.48 28.01
N GLN A 5 23.37 14.42 27.46
CA GLN A 5 21.96 14.23 27.20
C GLN A 5 21.85 13.32 25.98
N SER A 6 21.51 12.09 26.27
CA SER A 6 21.18 11.06 25.29
C SER A 6 20.14 11.60 24.32
N ASN A 7 20.49 11.67 23.05
CA ASN A 7 19.59 11.87 21.93
C ASN A 7 18.56 10.73 21.91
N ASN A 8 17.49 10.88 22.67
CA ASN A 8 16.31 10.06 22.52
C ASN A 8 15.59 10.57 21.27
N GLN A 9 16.07 10.14 20.09
CA GLN A 9 15.30 10.33 18.86
C GLN A 9 13.97 9.64 19.08
N ILE A 10 12.94 10.47 19.29
CA ILE A 10 11.55 10.01 19.30
C ILE A 10 11.33 9.37 17.93
N ILE A 11 11.35 8.04 17.90
CA ILE A 11 10.95 7.29 16.72
C ILE A 11 9.55 7.76 16.39
N LYS A 12 9.38 8.44 15.25
CA LYS A 12 8.10 8.94 14.78
C LYS A 12 7.15 7.73 14.64
N LYS A 13 6.35 7.50 15.68
CA LYS A 13 5.24 6.54 15.59
C LYS A 13 4.24 7.11 14.60
N ASN A 14 3.70 6.28 13.72
CA ASN A 14 2.69 6.70 12.74
C ASN A 14 3.25 7.21 11.40
N LEU A 15 4.23 6.49 10.85
CA LEU A 15 4.68 6.70 9.48
C LEU A 15 3.60 6.23 8.50
N LEU A 16 3.46 6.93 7.38
CA LEU A 16 2.71 6.42 6.23
C LEU A 16 3.62 5.53 5.39
N ILE A 17 3.26 4.28 5.28
CA ILE A 17 4.03 3.26 4.57
C ILE A 17 3.18 2.68 3.46
N ILE A 18 3.68 2.65 2.24
CA ILE A 18 3.06 1.95 1.13
C ILE A 18 3.82 0.66 0.87
N CYS A 19 3.12 -0.47 0.87
CA CYS A 19 3.65 -1.76 0.49
C CYS A 19 3.13 -2.14 -0.91
N ARG A 20 4.03 -2.30 -1.87
CA ARG A 20 3.73 -2.85 -3.19
C ARG A 20 3.72 -4.38 -3.09
N GLY A 21 2.56 -4.98 -3.36
CA GLY A 21 2.26 -6.39 -3.15
C GLY A 21 1.49 -6.63 -1.85
N ALA A 22 0.54 -7.56 -1.89
CA ALA A 22 -0.28 -8.01 -0.76
C ALA A 22 -0.38 -9.55 -0.69
N GLY A 23 0.52 -10.28 -1.37
CA GLY A 23 0.67 -11.72 -1.25
C GLY A 23 1.13 -12.13 0.16
N ASP A 24 1.35 -13.42 0.40
CA ASP A 24 1.64 -13.96 1.74
C ASP A 24 2.88 -13.34 2.42
N LEU A 25 3.98 -13.14 1.70
CA LEU A 25 5.18 -12.49 2.26
C LEU A 25 4.94 -11.00 2.53
N ALA A 26 4.32 -10.28 1.59
CA ALA A 26 3.95 -8.89 1.78
C ALA A 26 2.99 -8.72 2.95
N THR A 27 2.02 -9.63 3.12
CA THR A 27 1.09 -9.65 4.25
C THR A 27 1.81 -9.73 5.58
N GLY A 28 2.84 -10.56 5.71
CA GLY A 28 3.66 -10.63 6.93
C GLY A 28 4.35 -9.30 7.26
N ILE A 29 4.85 -8.59 6.25
CA ILE A 29 5.47 -7.26 6.39
C ILE A 29 4.41 -6.24 6.81
N ILE A 30 3.30 -6.15 6.09
CA ILE A 30 2.18 -5.23 6.34
C ILE A 30 1.65 -5.44 7.77
N HIS A 31 1.35 -6.69 8.12
CA HIS A 31 0.86 -7.07 9.45
C HIS A 31 1.81 -6.58 10.55
N ARG A 32 3.11 -6.82 10.40
CA ARG A 32 4.10 -6.41 11.41
C ARG A 32 4.19 -4.90 11.57
N LEU A 33 4.18 -4.14 10.48
CA LEU A 33 4.24 -2.69 10.48
C LEU A 33 2.95 -2.08 11.04
N HIS A 34 1.80 -2.59 10.67
CA HIS A 34 0.51 -2.18 11.20
C HIS A 34 0.44 -2.41 12.71
N ARG A 35 0.85 -3.59 13.20
CA ARG A 35 0.93 -3.92 14.63
C ARG A 35 1.95 -3.08 15.40
N ALA A 36 2.93 -2.51 14.72
CA ALA A 36 3.87 -1.55 15.30
C ALA A 36 3.29 -0.12 15.40
N GLY A 37 2.06 0.11 14.92
CA GLY A 37 1.36 1.38 14.99
C GLY A 37 1.63 2.33 13.83
N HIS A 38 2.05 1.81 12.68
CA HIS A 38 2.19 2.59 11.46
C HIS A 38 0.91 2.54 10.62
N ARG A 39 0.72 3.56 9.80
CA ARG A 39 -0.33 3.63 8.78
C ARG A 39 0.18 2.93 7.54
N VAL A 40 -0.41 1.80 7.19
CA VAL A 40 0.07 0.98 6.07
C VAL A 40 -1.00 0.88 5.01
N ILE A 41 -0.63 1.13 3.75
CA ILE A 41 -1.47 0.95 2.57
C ILE A 41 -0.84 -0.14 1.71
N ALA A 42 -1.66 -1.07 1.22
CA ALA A 42 -1.23 -2.13 0.32
C ALA A 42 -1.61 -1.80 -1.13
N LEU A 43 -0.71 -2.05 -2.06
CA LEU A 43 -0.99 -1.98 -3.50
C LEU A 43 -0.93 -3.37 -4.09
N GLU A 44 -1.91 -3.71 -4.92
CA GLU A 44 -1.96 -5.03 -5.54
C GLU A 44 -2.43 -4.94 -7.01
N THR A 45 -2.35 -6.05 -7.71
CA THR A 45 -2.90 -6.18 -9.05
C THR A 45 -4.41 -6.50 -8.99
N ASP A 46 -5.10 -6.37 -10.10
CA ASP A 46 -6.50 -6.75 -10.29
C ASP A 46 -6.72 -8.28 -10.26
N TYR A 47 -5.67 -9.07 -10.53
CA TYR A 47 -5.71 -10.54 -10.52
C TYR A 47 -4.51 -11.13 -9.74
N PRO A 48 -4.49 -10.99 -8.40
CA PRO A 48 -3.39 -11.54 -7.60
C PRO A 48 -3.35 -13.07 -7.65
N ALA A 49 -2.14 -13.61 -7.83
CA ALA A 49 -1.91 -15.04 -7.99
C ALA A 49 -1.25 -15.68 -6.75
N ALA A 50 -1.60 -15.26 -5.55
CA ALA A 50 -1.04 -15.85 -4.34
C ALA A 50 -1.53 -17.29 -4.14
N ILE A 51 -0.61 -18.21 -3.86
CA ILE A 51 -0.93 -19.63 -3.63
C ILE A 51 -1.67 -19.80 -2.30
N ARG A 52 -1.26 -19.05 -1.26
CA ARG A 52 -1.85 -19.11 0.09
C ARG A 52 -2.80 -17.93 0.33
N ARG A 53 -3.86 -17.87 -0.47
CA ARG A 53 -4.83 -16.76 -0.45
C ARG A 53 -5.44 -16.51 0.93
N GLN A 54 -5.78 -17.56 1.67
CA GLN A 54 -6.43 -17.46 3.00
C GLN A 54 -5.57 -16.77 4.07
N VAL A 55 -4.26 -16.64 3.85
CA VAL A 55 -3.34 -15.94 4.75
C VAL A 55 -2.68 -14.74 4.05
N SER A 56 -3.37 -14.20 3.05
CA SER A 56 -2.86 -13.10 2.22
C SER A 56 -3.89 -11.98 2.12
N PHE A 57 -3.46 -10.74 2.30
CA PHE A 57 -4.33 -9.57 2.16
C PHE A 57 -4.80 -9.34 0.72
N CYS A 58 -4.10 -9.90 -0.28
CA CYS A 58 -4.54 -9.85 -1.67
C CYS A 58 -5.91 -10.50 -1.90
N GLU A 59 -6.40 -11.35 -0.99
CA GLU A 59 -7.76 -11.89 -1.06
C GLU A 59 -8.82 -10.79 -1.02
N ALA A 60 -8.52 -9.64 -0.39
CA ALA A 60 -9.43 -8.50 -0.37
C ALA A 60 -9.77 -7.96 -1.77
N VAL A 61 -8.94 -8.22 -2.80
CA VAL A 61 -9.25 -7.86 -4.20
C VAL A 61 -10.51 -8.57 -4.68
N TYR A 62 -10.74 -9.82 -4.22
CA TYR A 62 -11.88 -10.63 -4.62
C TYR A 62 -13.08 -10.48 -3.68
N ASP A 63 -12.83 -10.43 -2.37
CA ASP A 63 -13.86 -10.50 -1.34
C ASP A 63 -14.19 -9.12 -0.72
N GLY A 64 -13.53 -8.04 -1.19
CA GLY A 64 -13.67 -6.68 -0.64
C GLY A 64 -12.91 -6.48 0.67
N SER A 65 -12.63 -7.53 1.43
CA SER A 65 -11.79 -7.49 2.63
C SER A 65 -11.15 -8.85 2.91
N ALA A 66 -10.01 -8.82 3.61
CA ALA A 66 -9.32 -10.02 4.06
C ALA A 66 -8.75 -9.80 5.46
N ALA A 67 -8.95 -10.75 6.37
CA ALA A 67 -8.43 -10.66 7.73
C ALA A 67 -7.35 -11.73 7.97
N VAL A 68 -6.20 -11.31 8.47
CA VAL A 68 -5.08 -12.18 8.83
C VAL A 68 -4.61 -11.82 10.24
N GLU A 69 -4.69 -12.77 11.15
CA GLU A 69 -4.23 -12.64 12.55
C GLU A 69 -4.71 -11.35 13.25
N GLY A 70 -5.98 -11.00 13.03
CA GLY A 70 -6.62 -9.85 13.68
C GLY A 70 -6.29 -8.48 13.05
N VAL A 71 -5.65 -8.45 11.89
CA VAL A 71 -5.50 -7.27 11.04
C VAL A 71 -6.37 -7.47 9.80
N THR A 72 -7.15 -6.47 9.44
CA THR A 72 -8.03 -6.49 8.26
C THR A 72 -7.46 -5.59 7.18
N ALA A 73 -7.33 -6.10 5.96
CA ALA A 73 -7.16 -5.29 4.76
C ALA A 73 -8.52 -5.09 4.08
N ARG A 74 -8.78 -3.89 3.61
CA ARG A 74 -10.03 -3.52 2.94
C ARG A 74 -9.76 -2.92 1.57
N LEU A 75 -10.42 -3.46 0.56
CA LEU A 75 -10.37 -2.91 -0.79
C LEU A 75 -11.00 -1.51 -0.80
N VAL A 76 -10.25 -0.55 -1.31
CA VAL A 76 -10.75 0.78 -1.66
C VAL A 76 -10.87 0.82 -3.18
N PRO A 77 -12.10 0.86 -3.73
CA PRO A 77 -12.30 0.87 -5.17
C PRO A 77 -11.78 2.18 -5.78
N ALA A 78 -11.36 2.13 -7.05
CA ALA A 78 -11.07 3.32 -7.82
C ALA A 78 -12.37 4.09 -8.10
N LEU A 79 -12.31 5.42 -8.15
CA LEU A 79 -13.49 6.26 -8.41
C LEU A 79 -14.17 5.94 -9.76
N ALA A 80 -13.39 5.62 -10.78
CA ALA A 80 -13.93 5.20 -12.09
C ALA A 80 -14.76 3.90 -12.01
N ASP A 81 -14.47 3.03 -11.05
CA ASP A 81 -15.18 1.76 -10.86
C ASP A 81 -16.47 1.97 -10.02
N ALA A 82 -16.54 3.02 -9.20
CA ALA A 82 -17.73 3.36 -8.43
C ALA A 82 -18.86 3.90 -9.33
N GLU A 83 -18.55 4.56 -10.43
CA GLU A 83 -19.55 5.05 -11.39
C GLU A 83 -20.15 3.93 -12.26
N THR A 84 -19.46 2.82 -12.46
CA THR A 84 -19.98 1.67 -13.22
C THR A 84 -21.06 0.90 -12.43
N TYR A 85 -21.16 1.13 -11.13
CA TYR A 85 -22.20 0.55 -10.28
C TYR A 85 -23.50 1.37 -10.18
N SER A 86 -23.49 2.62 -10.60
CA SER A 86 -24.71 3.46 -10.71
C SER A 86 -24.91 3.85 -12.16
N GLY A 87 -25.74 3.04 -12.85
CA GLY A 87 -26.01 3.16 -14.28
C GLY A 87 -26.33 4.57 -14.77
N ILE A 88 -25.82 4.84 -15.97
CA ILE A 88 -26.26 5.83 -16.96
C ILE A 88 -25.97 7.31 -16.64
N ASN A 89 -24.90 7.86 -17.23
CA ASN A 89 -24.96 9.07 -18.06
C ASN A 89 -23.58 9.41 -18.65
N ASP A 90 -23.58 9.70 -19.97
CA ASP A 90 -22.46 10.15 -20.78
C ASP A 90 -21.80 11.42 -20.22
N THR A 91 -20.53 11.33 -19.80
CA THR A 91 -19.63 12.47 -19.65
C THR A 91 -18.21 12.09 -20.07
N PRO A 92 -17.49 12.91 -20.87
CA PRO A 92 -16.24 12.51 -21.52
C PRO A 92 -15.10 12.31 -20.51
N ALA A 93 -14.41 11.19 -20.65
CA ALA A 93 -13.31 10.67 -19.82
C ALA A 93 -12.00 11.51 -19.79
N ALA A 94 -12.02 12.79 -20.11
CA ALA A 94 -10.81 13.59 -20.28
C ALA A 94 -10.38 14.42 -19.05
N HIS A 95 -11.09 14.40 -17.93
CA HIS A 95 -10.77 15.21 -16.74
C HIS A 95 -10.44 14.43 -15.46
N ILE A 96 -10.40 13.09 -15.49
CA ILE A 96 -10.25 12.23 -14.28
C ILE A 96 -8.83 11.63 -14.13
N ALA A 97 -7.83 12.23 -14.74
CA ALA A 97 -6.46 11.73 -14.60
C ALA A 97 -5.79 12.05 -13.26
N SER A 98 -6.41 12.82 -12.35
CA SER A 98 -5.79 13.25 -11.10
C SER A 98 -6.37 12.61 -9.82
N GLU A 99 -7.51 11.92 -9.89
CA GLU A 99 -8.17 11.35 -8.70
C GLU A 99 -8.70 9.94 -8.98
N LYS A 100 -7.78 9.00 -9.20
CA LYS A 100 -8.15 7.59 -9.42
C LYS A 100 -8.70 6.94 -8.14
N TRP A 101 -8.29 7.43 -6.96
CA TRP A 101 -8.75 6.94 -5.66
C TRP A 101 -9.29 8.07 -4.81
N ASP A 102 -10.36 7.81 -4.07
CA ASP A 102 -10.90 8.73 -3.08
C ASP A 102 -10.00 8.74 -1.83
N SER A 103 -9.28 9.83 -1.64
CA SER A 103 -8.40 10.01 -0.48
C SER A 103 -9.18 9.96 0.84
N SER A 104 -10.46 10.37 0.85
CA SER A 104 -11.31 10.29 2.05
C SER A 104 -11.67 8.86 2.40
N ALA A 105 -11.91 8.01 1.40
CA ALA A 105 -12.15 6.58 1.61
C ALA A 105 -10.90 5.85 2.13
N ILE A 106 -9.72 6.20 1.60
CA ILE A 106 -8.44 5.67 2.12
C ILE A 106 -8.26 6.07 3.59
N GLU A 107 -8.48 7.34 3.91
CA GLU A 107 -8.33 7.85 5.28
C GLU A 107 -9.33 7.19 6.23
N ALA A 108 -10.59 7.01 5.83
CA ALA A 108 -11.60 6.35 6.64
C ALA A 108 -11.22 4.90 7.00
N VAL A 109 -10.61 4.15 6.08
CA VAL A 109 -10.12 2.79 6.35
C VAL A 109 -8.94 2.83 7.33
N LEU A 110 -8.01 3.78 7.17
CA LEU A 110 -6.88 3.96 8.09
C LEU A 110 -7.34 4.36 9.50
N GLU A 111 -8.34 5.25 9.63
CA GLU A 111 -8.92 5.67 10.90
C GLU A 111 -9.69 4.54 11.59
N ALA A 112 -10.29 3.64 10.83
CA ALA A 112 -10.89 2.42 11.35
C ALA A 112 -9.87 1.40 11.89
N GLY A 113 -8.55 1.67 11.75
CA GLY A 113 -7.49 0.76 12.15
C GLY A 113 -7.34 -0.43 11.22
N GLU A 114 -7.76 -0.29 9.97
CA GLU A 114 -7.60 -1.29 8.91
C GLU A 114 -6.53 -0.86 7.89
N VAL A 115 -6.16 -1.77 7.01
CA VAL A 115 -5.18 -1.56 5.94
C VAL A 115 -5.91 -1.32 4.62
N PRO A 116 -5.90 -0.10 4.05
CA PRO A 116 -6.42 0.12 2.71
C PRO A 116 -5.65 -0.73 1.69
N LEU A 117 -6.37 -1.43 0.82
CA LEU A 117 -5.80 -2.13 -0.33
C LEU A 117 -6.29 -1.45 -1.60
N LEU A 118 -5.36 -1.02 -2.45
CA LEU A 118 -5.65 -0.36 -3.72
C LEU A 118 -5.24 -1.29 -4.88
N ILE A 119 -6.08 -1.36 -5.90
CA ILE A 119 -5.68 -1.99 -7.18
C ILE A 119 -4.83 -0.98 -7.95
N ASP A 120 -3.52 -1.06 -7.74
CA ASP A 120 -2.54 -0.14 -8.32
C ASP A 120 -1.21 -0.85 -8.64
N PRO A 121 -1.17 -1.69 -9.66
CA PRO A 121 0.03 -2.46 -10.02
C PRO A 121 1.22 -1.57 -10.40
N LYS A 122 0.97 -0.34 -10.87
CA LYS A 122 2.02 0.59 -11.29
C LYS A 122 2.54 1.47 -10.16
N GLY A 123 1.80 1.57 -9.04
CA GLY A 123 2.17 2.46 -7.93
C GLY A 123 1.90 3.94 -8.23
N GLU A 124 0.89 4.26 -9.04
CA GLU A 124 0.51 5.63 -9.40
C GLU A 124 0.07 6.43 -8.17
N SER A 125 -0.57 5.76 -7.19
CA SER A 125 -0.99 6.34 -5.91
C SER A 125 0.18 6.84 -5.04
N ILE A 126 1.40 6.32 -5.24
CA ILE A 126 2.58 6.69 -4.43
C ILE A 126 2.88 8.19 -4.57
N ALA A 127 2.85 8.71 -5.79
CA ALA A 127 3.09 10.13 -6.05
C ALA A 127 2.01 11.04 -5.45
N LEU A 128 0.76 10.56 -5.39
CA LEU A 128 -0.37 11.27 -4.80
C LEU A 128 -0.28 11.27 -3.26
N LEU A 129 -0.07 10.09 -2.67
CA LEU A 129 -0.13 9.88 -1.22
C LEU A 129 1.16 10.31 -0.49
N LYS A 130 2.29 10.43 -1.20
CA LYS A 130 3.60 10.87 -0.67
C LYS A 130 3.99 10.17 0.64
N PRO A 131 4.17 8.84 0.65
CA PRO A 131 4.48 8.10 1.85
C PRO A 131 5.86 8.45 2.41
N ASP A 132 6.06 8.19 3.70
CA ASP A 132 7.39 8.25 4.34
C ASP A 132 8.28 7.08 3.86
N ILE A 133 7.67 5.92 3.59
CA ILE A 133 8.38 4.70 3.17
C ILE A 133 7.60 3.98 2.07
N VAL A 134 8.32 3.51 1.06
CA VAL A 134 7.82 2.51 0.09
C VAL A 134 8.56 1.20 0.30
N ILE A 135 7.80 0.10 0.39
CA ILE A 135 8.35 -1.25 0.45
C ILE A 135 7.83 -2.02 -0.77
N ASP A 136 8.72 -2.45 -1.63
CA ASP A 136 8.34 -3.36 -2.72
C ASP A 136 8.53 -4.80 -2.24
N ALA A 137 7.43 -5.49 -2.03
CA ALA A 137 7.33 -6.88 -1.63
C ALA A 137 6.53 -7.72 -2.65
N ILE A 138 6.54 -7.31 -3.92
CA ILE A 138 5.93 -8.06 -5.02
C ILE A 138 6.63 -9.42 -5.21
N ILE A 139 7.92 -9.49 -4.85
CA ILE A 139 8.78 -10.69 -4.99
C ILE A 139 8.90 -11.12 -6.47
N ALA A 140 8.89 -10.17 -7.37
CA ALA A 140 9.16 -10.43 -8.79
C ALA A 140 10.66 -10.72 -8.99
N LYS A 141 10.98 -11.49 -10.03
CA LYS A 141 12.38 -11.81 -10.40
C LYS A 141 13.13 -10.63 -11.00
N LYS A 142 12.44 -9.54 -11.28
CA LYS A 142 12.97 -8.28 -11.83
C LYS A 142 12.23 -7.12 -11.21
N ASN A 143 12.86 -5.94 -11.15
CA ASN A 143 12.20 -4.72 -10.73
C ASN A 143 11.02 -4.38 -11.67
N LEU A 144 9.84 -4.13 -11.10
CA LEU A 144 8.62 -3.76 -11.81
C LEU A 144 8.31 -2.26 -11.68
N GLY A 145 9.36 -1.43 -11.75
CA GLY A 145 9.26 0.02 -11.79
C GLY A 145 9.36 0.72 -10.44
N THR A 146 9.82 0.03 -9.40
CA THR A 146 10.20 0.68 -8.14
C THR A 146 11.49 1.46 -8.32
N THR A 147 11.52 2.70 -7.85
CA THR A 147 12.69 3.57 -7.92
C THR A 147 12.99 4.21 -6.57
N ILE A 148 14.25 4.52 -6.33
CA ILE A 148 14.75 5.15 -5.10
C ILE A 148 14.07 6.50 -4.80
N ASN A 149 13.44 7.13 -5.80
CA ASN A 149 12.80 8.43 -5.66
C ASN A 149 11.32 8.38 -5.27
N MET A 150 10.74 7.19 -5.06
CA MET A 150 9.32 7.04 -4.73
C MET A 150 8.97 7.52 -3.32
N ALA A 151 9.95 7.51 -2.40
CA ALA A 151 9.78 7.98 -1.02
C ALA A 151 11.13 8.35 -0.41
N PRO A 152 11.17 9.03 0.77
CA PRO A 152 12.42 9.26 1.52
C PRO A 152 13.18 7.98 1.86
N LEU A 153 12.49 6.85 2.01
CA LEU A 153 13.08 5.52 2.16
C LEU A 153 12.34 4.53 1.26
N VAL A 154 13.10 3.83 0.42
CA VAL A 154 12.58 2.78 -0.46
C VAL A 154 13.29 1.48 -0.14
N ILE A 155 12.54 0.40 0.06
CA ILE A 155 13.05 -0.93 0.44
C ILE A 155 12.55 -1.95 -0.58
N GLY A 156 13.46 -2.56 -1.34
CA GLY A 156 13.16 -3.69 -2.21
C GLY A 156 13.33 -5.01 -1.47
N VAL A 157 12.31 -5.87 -1.50
CA VAL A 157 12.33 -7.20 -0.90
C VAL A 157 12.36 -8.26 -1.99
N GLY A 158 13.43 -9.04 -2.04
CA GLY A 158 13.62 -10.11 -3.03
C GLY A 158 14.63 -9.78 -4.13
N PRO A 159 14.76 -10.65 -5.14
CA PRO A 159 15.69 -10.44 -6.25
C PRO A 159 15.19 -9.34 -7.19
N GLY A 160 16.08 -8.81 -8.01
CA GLY A 160 15.74 -7.86 -9.08
C GLY A 160 15.98 -6.40 -8.73
N PHE A 161 16.46 -6.11 -7.52
CA PHE A 161 16.86 -4.77 -7.10
C PHE A 161 18.38 -4.63 -7.01
N THR A 162 18.86 -3.43 -7.31
CA THR A 162 20.26 -3.04 -7.12
C THR A 162 20.30 -1.91 -6.10
N ALA A 163 20.90 -2.17 -4.94
CA ALA A 163 20.99 -1.18 -3.87
C ALA A 163 21.64 0.13 -4.33
N GLY A 164 21.00 1.25 -4.04
CA GLY A 164 21.44 2.57 -4.43
C GLY A 164 21.15 2.97 -5.88
N GLN A 165 20.46 2.12 -6.66
CA GLN A 165 20.02 2.42 -8.04
C GLN A 165 18.49 2.39 -8.18
N ASP A 166 17.83 1.42 -7.55
CA ASP A 166 16.38 1.19 -7.65
C ASP A 166 15.65 1.75 -6.42
#